data_a4690b6bf5e36314fb156d2ef3ca9080
#
_entry.id   a4690b6bf5e36314fb156d2ef3ca9080
#
_cell.length_a   1.000
_cell.length_b   1.000
_cell.length_c   1.000
_cell.angle_alpha   90.00
_cell.angle_beta   90.00
_cell.angle_gamma   90.00
#
_symmetry.space_group_name_H-M   'P 1'
#
loop_
_entity.id
_entity.type
_entity.pdbx_description
1 polymer ?
#
loop_
_entity_poly.entity_id
_entity_poly.type
_entity_poly.pdbx_seq_one_letter_code
_entity_poly.pdbx_strand_id
1 'polypeptide(L)'
;YPYNPLDVVGWHGELSPVRLNVRDIRPIMSHRYHVPPSAHTTFLSDRFVVCTFAPRPFETDPGALKVPFFHNNDDYDEVLFYHAGDFFSRDNIDAGMMTFHPSGFTHGPHPKALKNMLAQKNPATNEYAVMIDTRDPLDIGESVGAVENRDYVNSWRTSE
;
A
#
# COMPACT_ATOMS: atom_id res chain seq x y z
N TYR A 1 -17.90 6.07 22.42
CA TYR A 1 -17.87 5.65 23.82
C TYR A 1 -17.58 6.85 24.70
N PRO A 2 -18.26 7.02 25.85
CA PRO A 2 -18.06 8.16 26.74
C PRO A 2 -16.80 8.04 27.61
N TYR A 3 -16.07 6.94 27.52
CA TYR A 3 -14.83 6.65 28.24
C TYR A 3 -13.87 5.87 27.34
N ASN A 4 -12.60 5.88 27.69
CA ASN A 4 -11.60 5.05 27.03
C ASN A 4 -11.72 3.59 27.54
N PRO A 5 -12.06 2.61 26.69
CA PRO A 5 -12.17 1.20 27.07
C PRO A 5 -10.80 0.57 27.43
N LEU A 6 -9.70 1.26 27.13
CA LEU A 6 -8.35 0.82 27.44
C LEU A 6 -7.80 1.45 28.73
N ASP A 7 -8.66 1.70 29.71
CA ASP A 7 -8.24 2.15 31.03
C ASP A 7 -7.62 0.97 31.82
N VAL A 8 -6.35 0.73 31.57
CA VAL A 8 -5.55 -0.35 32.17
C VAL A 8 -4.46 0.20 33.07
N VAL A 9 -4.40 -0.31 34.30
CA VAL A 9 -3.39 0.00 35.33
C VAL A 9 -2.27 -1.04 35.36
N GLY A 10 -1.92 -1.60 34.30
CA GLY A 10 -0.89 -2.61 34.16
C GLY A 10 -1.23 -3.60 33.08
N TRP A 11 -0.23 -4.13 32.47
CA TRP A 11 -0.39 -4.99 31.33
C TRP A 11 0.38 -6.30 31.52
N HIS A 12 -0.32 -7.41 31.34
CA HIS A 12 0.27 -8.74 31.30
C HIS A 12 -0.21 -9.49 30.07
N GLY A 13 0.68 -10.17 29.38
CA GLY A 13 0.37 -10.99 28.22
C GLY A 13 0.79 -10.38 26.88
N GLU A 14 0.30 -10.96 25.79
CA GLU A 14 0.74 -10.67 24.43
C GLU A 14 -0.04 -9.52 23.75
N LEU A 15 -1.20 -9.14 24.31
CA LEU A 15 -2.02 -8.05 23.79
C LEU A 15 -1.52 -6.71 24.30
N SER A 16 -0.91 -5.90 23.44
CA SER A 16 -0.44 -4.57 23.79
C SER A 16 -0.68 -3.57 22.67
N PRO A 17 -0.99 -2.30 23.00
CA PRO A 17 -1.02 -1.24 22.00
C PRO A 17 0.40 -0.93 21.54
N VAL A 18 0.56 -0.75 20.21
CA VAL A 18 1.84 -0.37 19.61
C VAL A 18 1.68 0.98 18.91
N ARG A 19 2.57 1.92 19.21
CA ARG A 19 2.70 3.18 18.51
C ARG A 19 4.05 3.22 17.81
N LEU A 20 4.01 3.28 16.48
CA LEU A 20 5.20 3.33 15.62
C LEU A 20 5.15 4.57 14.74
N ASN A 21 6.23 5.34 14.72
CA ASN A 21 6.37 6.42 13.76
C ASN A 21 6.87 5.82 12.43
N VAL A 22 6.11 5.98 11.35
CA VAL A 22 6.47 5.45 10.03
C VAL A 22 7.82 5.98 9.50
N ARG A 23 8.27 7.12 9.99
CA ARG A 23 9.58 7.71 9.63
C ARG A 23 10.77 6.98 10.25
N ASP A 24 10.52 6.16 11.28
CA ASP A 24 11.55 5.34 11.92
C ASP A 24 11.76 3.99 11.21
N ILE A 25 10.87 3.65 10.27
CA ILE A 25 10.98 2.43 9.47
C ILE A 25 12.12 2.57 8.46
N ARG A 26 12.95 1.54 8.40
CA ARG A 26 14.01 1.41 7.38
C ARG A 26 13.58 0.35 6.37
N PRO A 27 13.14 0.77 5.15
CA PRO A 27 12.65 -0.17 4.16
C PRO A 27 13.74 -1.14 3.69
N ILE A 28 13.35 -2.38 3.45
CA ILE A 28 14.16 -3.35 2.72
C ILE A 28 13.94 -3.10 1.23
N MET A 29 15.02 -3.11 0.45
CA MET A 29 14.96 -2.95 -0.98
C MET A 29 16.05 -3.75 -1.68
N SER A 30 15.88 -4.02 -2.96
CA SER A 30 16.90 -4.58 -3.82
C SER A 30 17.30 -3.57 -4.90
N HIS A 31 18.57 -3.48 -5.24
CA HIS A 31 19.01 -2.69 -6.38
C HIS A 31 18.71 -3.38 -7.72
N ARG A 32 18.44 -4.69 -7.71
CA ARG A 32 18.25 -5.53 -8.89
C ARG A 32 16.82 -5.60 -9.40
N TYR A 33 15.86 -5.64 -8.49
CA TYR A 33 14.45 -5.82 -8.83
C TYR A 33 13.54 -5.22 -7.77
N HIS A 34 12.34 -4.86 -8.19
CA HIS A 34 11.30 -4.40 -7.29
C HIS A 34 10.85 -5.55 -6.38
N VAL A 35 11.02 -5.38 -5.07
CA VAL A 35 10.66 -6.42 -4.10
C VAL A 35 9.15 -6.52 -3.91
N PRO A 36 8.62 -7.73 -3.60
CA PRO A 36 7.19 -7.88 -3.31
C PRO A 36 6.77 -7.07 -2.07
N PRO A 37 5.47 -6.71 -1.96
CA PRO A 37 4.95 -5.95 -0.81
C PRO A 37 5.26 -6.57 0.55
N SER A 38 5.36 -7.89 0.63
CA SER A 38 5.74 -8.62 1.86
C SER A 38 7.09 -8.21 2.45
N ALA A 39 8.01 -7.66 1.64
CA ALA A 39 9.27 -7.09 2.13
C ALA A 39 9.07 -5.85 3.02
N HIS A 40 7.90 -5.22 2.95
CA HIS A 40 7.52 -4.04 3.72
C HIS A 40 6.64 -4.35 4.93
N THR A 41 6.54 -5.63 5.32
CA THR A 41 5.71 -6.06 6.45
C THR A 41 6.13 -5.38 7.74
N THR A 42 5.17 -4.73 8.38
CA THR A 42 5.32 -4.08 9.69
C THR A 42 4.68 -4.92 10.80
N PHE A 43 3.48 -5.43 10.55
CA PHE A 43 2.77 -6.31 11.47
C PHE A 43 2.25 -7.53 10.70
N LEU A 44 2.35 -8.68 11.31
CA LEU A 44 1.89 -9.95 10.74
C LEU A 44 1.05 -10.72 11.74
N SER A 45 -0.07 -11.24 11.28
CA SER A 45 -0.90 -12.20 12.02
C SER A 45 -1.35 -13.33 11.08
N ASP A 46 -2.04 -14.32 11.61
CA ASP A 46 -2.60 -15.42 10.79
C ASP A 46 -3.73 -14.95 9.85
N ARG A 47 -4.33 -13.80 10.13
CA ARG A 47 -5.51 -13.28 9.42
C ARG A 47 -5.27 -12.02 8.62
N PHE A 48 -4.20 -11.30 8.88
CA PHE A 48 -3.88 -10.07 8.16
C PHE A 48 -2.38 -9.78 8.17
N VAL A 49 -1.94 -8.96 7.24
CA VAL A 49 -0.62 -8.34 7.22
C VAL A 49 -0.76 -6.84 7.05
N VAL A 50 0.08 -6.08 7.75
CA VAL A 50 0.21 -4.64 7.54
C VAL A 50 1.59 -4.39 6.96
N CYS A 51 1.63 -3.75 5.80
CA CYS A 51 2.85 -3.30 5.15
C CYS A 51 2.92 -1.77 5.18
N THR A 52 4.13 -1.25 5.41
CA THR A 52 4.36 0.20 5.39
C THR A 52 5.36 0.54 4.30
N PHE A 53 4.92 1.28 3.30
CA PHE A 53 5.78 1.82 2.25
C PHE A 53 6.33 3.15 2.74
N ALA A 54 7.64 3.23 2.90
CA ALA A 54 8.37 4.42 3.29
C ALA A 54 9.37 4.81 2.19
N PRO A 55 9.89 6.05 2.18
CA PRO A 55 10.89 6.49 1.20
C PRO A 55 12.06 5.53 1.13
N ARG A 56 12.41 5.14 -0.09
CA ARG A 56 13.47 4.16 -0.38
C ARG A 56 14.15 4.45 -1.72
N PRO A 57 15.42 4.08 -1.88
CA PRO A 57 16.10 4.16 -3.16
C PRO A 57 15.37 3.36 -4.25
N PHE A 58 15.37 3.87 -5.48
CA PHE A 58 14.94 3.07 -6.64
C PHE A 58 15.97 1.98 -6.98
N GLU A 59 15.51 1.00 -7.71
CA GLU A 59 16.34 -0.04 -8.31
C GLU A 59 17.32 0.60 -9.30
N THR A 60 18.56 0.11 -9.31
CA THR A 60 19.65 0.71 -10.10
C THR A 60 20.25 -0.21 -11.16
N ASP A 61 19.94 -1.53 -11.14
CA ASP A 61 20.39 -2.43 -12.19
C ASP A 61 19.82 -2.03 -13.55
N PRO A 62 20.61 -2.17 -14.63
CA PRO A 62 20.12 -1.90 -15.98
C PRO A 62 18.90 -2.77 -16.31
N GLY A 63 17.80 -2.12 -16.74
CA GLY A 63 16.55 -2.79 -17.10
C GLY A 63 15.66 -3.19 -15.93
N ALA A 64 16.04 -2.90 -14.69
CA ALA A 64 15.20 -3.17 -13.54
C ALA A 64 13.90 -2.35 -13.59
N LEU A 65 12.78 -3.01 -13.29
CA LEU A 65 11.51 -2.31 -13.07
C LEU A 65 11.58 -1.49 -11.78
N LYS A 66 11.21 -0.22 -11.87
CA LYS A 66 11.17 0.72 -10.73
C LYS A 66 9.78 0.94 -10.19
N VAL A 67 8.82 0.13 -10.61
CA VAL A 67 7.41 0.16 -10.20
C VAL A 67 6.97 -1.26 -9.85
N PRO A 68 5.90 -1.43 -9.04
CA PRO A 68 5.35 -2.75 -8.75
C PRO A 68 4.96 -3.47 -10.06
N PHE A 69 4.92 -4.79 -10.00
CA PHE A 69 4.47 -5.64 -11.10
C PHE A 69 2.96 -5.88 -11.02
N PHE A 70 2.34 -6.28 -12.12
CA PHE A 70 0.95 -6.77 -12.10
C PHE A 70 0.91 -8.12 -11.41
N HIS A 71 -0.06 -8.29 -10.52
CA HIS A 71 -0.24 -9.52 -9.75
C HIS A 71 -1.68 -9.70 -9.31
N ASN A 72 -1.99 -10.92 -8.87
CA ASN A 72 -3.21 -11.27 -8.14
C ASN A 72 -2.84 -11.56 -6.69
N ASN A 73 -3.76 -11.28 -5.81
CA ASN A 73 -3.78 -11.81 -4.47
C ASN A 73 -5.09 -12.60 -4.32
N ASP A 74 -5.00 -13.93 -4.37
CA ASP A 74 -6.18 -14.79 -4.40
C ASP A 74 -6.72 -15.08 -3.00
N ASP A 75 -5.92 -14.85 -1.95
CA ASP A 75 -6.22 -15.18 -0.57
C ASP A 75 -6.62 -13.96 0.29
N TYR A 76 -6.39 -12.74 -0.19
CA TYR A 76 -6.52 -11.52 0.61
C TYR A 76 -7.21 -10.40 -0.15
N ASP A 77 -8.08 -9.68 0.55
CA ASP A 77 -8.47 -8.33 0.16
C ASP A 77 -7.38 -7.35 0.55
N GLU A 78 -7.07 -6.38 -0.31
CA GLU A 78 -6.04 -5.38 -0.10
C GLU A 78 -6.65 -3.98 0.04
N VAL A 79 -6.35 -3.30 1.13
CA VAL A 79 -6.66 -1.87 1.30
C VAL A 79 -5.36 -1.09 1.43
N LEU A 80 -5.19 -0.07 0.59
CA LEU A 80 -4.02 0.79 0.60
C LEU A 80 -4.40 2.23 0.92
N PHE A 81 -3.90 2.75 2.04
CA PHE A 81 -4.05 4.15 2.44
C PHE A 81 -2.82 4.96 2.03
N TYR A 82 -3.04 6.03 1.28
CA TYR A 82 -2.00 6.92 0.78
C TYR A 82 -1.84 8.11 1.71
N HIS A 83 -0.79 8.10 2.52
CA HIS A 83 -0.61 9.08 3.58
C HIS A 83 0.07 10.37 3.12
N ALA A 84 1.23 10.27 2.45
CA ALA A 84 2.01 11.44 2.07
C ALA A 84 3.01 11.12 0.95
N GLY A 85 3.42 12.14 0.22
CA GLY A 85 4.43 12.05 -0.83
C GLY A 85 3.86 11.86 -2.22
N ASP A 86 4.65 11.30 -3.12
CA ASP A 86 4.32 11.09 -4.53
C ASP A 86 4.12 9.59 -4.79
N PHE A 87 2.90 9.23 -5.15
CA PHE A 87 2.49 7.82 -5.37
C PHE A 87 2.75 7.41 -6.81
N PHE A 88 4.00 7.34 -7.16
CA PHE A 88 4.56 7.21 -8.52
C PHE A 88 4.03 6.01 -9.31
N SER A 89 3.48 4.99 -8.68
CA SER A 89 2.91 3.81 -9.34
C SER A 89 1.42 3.95 -9.69
N ARG A 90 0.80 5.04 -9.28
CA ARG A 90 -0.64 5.29 -9.45
C ARG A 90 -0.89 6.63 -10.10
N ASP A 91 -1.91 6.70 -10.94
CA ASP A 91 -2.43 7.96 -11.49
C ASP A 91 -3.66 8.40 -10.69
N ASN A 92 -3.82 9.70 -10.51
CA ASN A 92 -4.99 10.31 -9.84
C ASN A 92 -5.19 9.85 -8.38
N ILE A 93 -4.12 9.58 -7.68
CA ILE A 93 -4.13 9.28 -6.25
C ILE A 93 -3.40 10.40 -5.51
N ASP A 94 -4.11 10.99 -4.56
CA ASP A 94 -3.61 12.04 -3.68
C ASP A 94 -3.54 11.54 -2.23
N ALA A 95 -2.80 12.28 -1.40
CA ALA A 95 -2.72 12.00 0.03
C ALA A 95 -4.11 12.07 0.68
N GLY A 96 -4.41 11.11 1.54
CA GLY A 96 -5.70 10.94 2.19
C GLY A 96 -6.66 10.01 1.47
N MET A 97 -6.33 9.59 0.24
CA MET A 97 -7.12 8.60 -0.49
C MET A 97 -6.84 7.18 -0.03
N MET A 98 -7.75 6.28 -0.39
CA MET A 98 -7.62 4.84 -0.20
C MET A 98 -7.99 4.11 -1.48
N THR A 99 -7.33 2.99 -1.76
CA THR A 99 -7.76 2.03 -2.78
C THR A 99 -8.13 0.72 -2.13
N PHE A 100 -9.09 0.02 -2.74
CA PHE A 100 -9.48 -1.33 -2.37
C PHE A 100 -9.32 -2.24 -3.60
N HIS A 101 -8.56 -3.31 -3.43
CA HIS A 101 -8.36 -4.34 -4.43
C HIS A 101 -8.91 -5.66 -3.87
N PRO A 102 -10.09 -6.12 -4.36
CA PRO A 102 -10.66 -7.39 -3.92
C PRO A 102 -9.76 -8.58 -4.28
N SER A 103 -9.81 -9.63 -3.49
CA SER A 103 -9.12 -10.89 -3.79
C SER A 103 -9.50 -11.41 -5.18
N GLY A 104 -8.54 -12.02 -5.86
CA GLY A 104 -8.72 -12.56 -7.21
C GLY A 104 -8.68 -11.53 -8.34
N PHE A 105 -8.62 -10.23 -8.05
CA PHE A 105 -8.50 -9.19 -9.08
C PHE A 105 -7.05 -8.86 -9.40
N THR A 106 -6.69 -8.98 -10.69
CA THR A 106 -5.39 -8.52 -11.17
C THR A 106 -5.29 -7.01 -11.02
N HIS A 107 -4.23 -6.54 -10.35
CA HIS A 107 -3.94 -5.13 -10.19
C HIS A 107 -2.44 -4.86 -10.31
N GLY A 108 -2.05 -3.59 -10.40
CA GLY A 108 -0.68 -3.19 -10.61
C GLY A 108 -0.55 -1.70 -10.91
N PRO A 109 0.61 -1.27 -11.43
CA PRO A 109 0.83 0.13 -11.75
C PRO A 109 -0.02 0.60 -12.92
N HIS A 110 -0.35 1.89 -12.94
CA HIS A 110 -1.01 2.48 -14.09
C HIS A 110 -0.09 2.50 -15.33
N PRO A 111 -0.65 2.46 -16.56
CA PRO A 111 0.15 2.46 -17.80
C PRO A 111 1.12 3.64 -17.89
N LYS A 112 0.71 4.82 -17.42
CA LYS A 112 1.57 6.02 -17.39
C LYS A 112 2.76 5.83 -16.45
N ALA A 113 2.57 5.20 -15.28
CA ALA A 113 3.65 4.90 -14.36
C ALA A 113 4.69 3.96 -14.98
N LEU A 114 4.25 2.90 -15.67
CA LEU A 114 5.13 2.01 -16.43
C LEU A 114 5.94 2.75 -17.48
N LYS A 115 5.26 3.64 -18.23
CA LYS A 115 5.92 4.45 -19.27
C LYS A 115 6.97 5.39 -18.68
N ASN A 116 6.67 6.00 -17.53
CA ASN A 116 7.53 7.00 -16.90
C ASN A 116 8.69 6.39 -16.11
N MET A 117 8.62 5.12 -15.70
CA MET A 117 9.64 4.50 -14.88
C MET A 117 11.04 4.52 -15.50
N LEU A 118 11.12 4.37 -16.83
CA LEU A 118 12.40 4.40 -17.55
C LEU A 118 13.01 5.80 -17.59
N ALA A 119 12.17 6.83 -17.55
CA ALA A 119 12.58 8.24 -17.52
C ALA A 119 12.83 8.78 -16.10
N GLN A 120 12.60 7.96 -15.06
CA GLN A 120 12.74 8.37 -13.66
C GLN A 120 14.19 8.72 -13.33
N LYS A 121 14.41 10.00 -12.93
CA LYS A 121 15.72 10.53 -12.57
C LYS A 121 15.90 10.68 -11.06
N ASN A 122 14.83 10.63 -10.29
CA ASN A 122 14.92 10.71 -8.84
C ASN A 122 15.64 9.47 -8.31
N PRO A 123 16.56 9.61 -7.34
CA PRO A 123 17.30 8.48 -6.78
C PRO A 123 16.46 7.62 -5.83
N ALA A 124 15.34 8.16 -5.33
CA ALA A 124 14.51 7.52 -4.32
C ALA A 124 13.03 7.92 -4.45
N THR A 125 12.14 7.12 -3.90
CA THR A 125 10.74 7.48 -3.67
C THR A 125 10.64 8.43 -2.47
N ASN A 126 9.51 9.13 -2.37
CA ASN A 126 9.17 9.96 -1.19
C ASN A 126 7.81 9.59 -0.61
N GLU A 127 7.22 8.46 -1.04
CA GLU A 127 5.91 8.03 -0.60
C GLU A 127 5.89 7.48 0.82
N TYR A 128 4.77 7.73 1.52
CA TYR A 128 4.37 7.02 2.72
C TYR A 128 2.96 6.48 2.50
N ALA A 129 2.83 5.16 2.53
CA ALA A 129 1.54 4.49 2.41
C ALA A 129 1.47 3.29 3.34
N VAL A 130 0.28 2.93 3.77
CA VAL A 130 0.02 1.76 4.60
C VAL A 130 -0.95 0.85 3.88
N MET A 131 -0.55 -0.38 3.68
CA MET A 131 -1.36 -1.44 3.07
C MET A 131 -1.77 -2.43 4.15
N ILE A 132 -3.02 -2.85 4.09
CA ILE A 132 -3.56 -3.89 4.96
C ILE A 132 -4.17 -4.95 4.06
N ASP A 133 -3.64 -6.15 4.13
CA ASP A 133 -4.19 -7.33 3.44
C ASP A 133 -4.90 -8.19 4.47
N THR A 134 -6.14 -8.53 4.20
CA THR A 134 -6.97 -9.34 5.11
C THR A 134 -7.40 -10.64 4.45
N ARG A 135 -7.24 -11.75 5.16
CA ARG A 135 -7.70 -13.06 4.69
C ARG A 135 -9.22 -13.19 4.75
N ASP A 136 -9.83 -12.49 5.68
CA ASP A 136 -11.28 -12.38 5.76
C ASP A 136 -11.77 -11.31 4.77
N PRO A 137 -12.83 -11.61 3.99
CA PRO A 137 -13.43 -10.63 3.09
C PRO A 137 -13.85 -9.37 3.84
N LEU A 138 -13.61 -8.22 3.22
CA LEU A 138 -14.00 -6.92 3.77
C LEU A 138 -15.38 -6.50 3.27
N ASP A 139 -16.23 -6.10 4.19
CA ASP A 139 -17.50 -5.47 3.89
C ASP A 139 -17.34 -3.96 3.70
N ILE A 140 -17.74 -3.47 2.55
CA ILE A 140 -17.73 -2.04 2.25
C ILE A 140 -19.00 -1.40 2.81
N GLY A 141 -18.85 -0.48 3.74
CA GLY A 141 -19.97 0.22 4.35
C GLY A 141 -20.74 1.09 3.35
N GLU A 142 -22.08 1.20 3.51
CA GLU A 142 -22.95 1.97 2.62
C GLU A 142 -22.55 3.44 2.44
N SER A 143 -21.94 4.04 3.47
CA SER A 143 -21.49 5.44 3.44
C SER A 143 -20.36 5.72 2.46
N VAL A 144 -19.63 4.69 2.02
CA VAL A 144 -18.52 4.82 1.05
C VAL A 144 -19.01 5.39 -0.28
N GLY A 145 -20.24 5.08 -0.69
CA GLY A 145 -20.80 5.57 -1.96
C GLY A 145 -20.80 7.10 -2.13
N ALA A 146 -20.69 7.86 -1.03
CA ALA A 146 -20.61 9.32 -1.06
C ALA A 146 -19.21 9.84 -1.44
N VAL A 147 -18.15 9.01 -1.29
CA VAL A 147 -16.74 9.38 -1.52
C VAL A 147 -16.05 8.47 -2.54
N GLU A 148 -16.72 7.45 -3.01
CA GLU A 148 -16.20 6.48 -3.97
C GLU A 148 -15.96 7.11 -5.34
N ASN A 149 -14.76 6.96 -5.87
CA ASN A 149 -14.45 7.24 -7.26
C ASN A 149 -14.73 6.00 -8.13
N ARG A 150 -15.92 5.91 -8.69
CA ARG A 150 -16.35 4.78 -9.52
C ARG A 150 -15.65 4.70 -10.88
N ASP A 151 -15.03 5.77 -11.32
CA ASP A 151 -14.27 5.79 -12.57
C ASP A 151 -12.84 5.26 -12.39
N TYR A 152 -12.38 5.07 -11.16
CA TYR A 152 -11.03 4.57 -10.88
C TYR A 152 -10.73 3.23 -11.55
N VAL A 153 -11.68 2.30 -11.55
CA VAL A 153 -11.56 0.99 -12.20
C VAL A 153 -11.30 1.09 -13.73
N ASN A 154 -11.67 2.20 -14.36
CA ASN A 154 -11.45 2.46 -15.78
C ASN A 154 -10.10 3.14 -16.07
N SER A 155 -9.38 3.59 -15.06
CA SER A 155 -8.15 4.39 -15.23
C SER A 155 -6.97 3.63 -15.82
N TRP A 156 -7.02 2.28 -15.82
CA TRP A 156 -6.04 1.43 -16.53
C TRP A 156 -6.32 1.26 -18.02
N ARG A 157 -7.50 1.65 -18.49
CA ARG A 157 -7.81 1.57 -19.91
C ARG A 157 -7.07 2.67 -20.64
N THR A 158 -6.20 2.30 -21.58
CA THR A 158 -5.67 3.26 -22.56
C THR A 158 -6.81 3.59 -23.50
N SER A 159 -7.16 4.87 -23.62
CA SER A 159 -7.96 5.31 -24.76
C SER A 159 -7.20 4.94 -26.04
N GLU A 160 -7.76 4.05 -26.85
CA GLU A 160 -7.29 3.78 -28.19
C GLU A 160 -7.38 5.05 -29.05
#